data_a0269aec8ac3366b636404fe05735ea9
#
_entry.id   a0269aec8ac3366b636404fe05735ea9
#
_cell.length_a   1.000
_cell.length_b   1.000
_cell.length_c   1.000
_cell.angle_alpha   90.00
_cell.angle_beta   90.00
_cell.angle_gamma   90.00
#
_symmetry.space_group_name_H-M   'P 1'
#
loop_
_entity.id
_entity.type
_entity.pdbx_description
1 polymer ?
#
loop_
_entity_poly.entity_id
_entity_poly.type
_entity_poly.pdbx_seq_one_letter_code
_entity_poly.pdbx_strand_id
1 'polypeptide(L)'
;MENYDLLEADFEEDVLEKFTVIILYDISNDKKRARLIKILNSFGFRIQKSVFECLLTRNKYKKLIVKLDKFIKQEKMKKMIVL
;
A
#
# COMPACT_ATOMS: atom_id res chain seq x y z
N MET A 1 20.65 8.25 20.23
CA MET A 1 21.12 9.02 19.10
C MET A 1 21.03 8.28 17.80
N GLU A 2 21.39 7.00 17.79
CA GLU A 2 21.22 6.21 16.55
C GLU A 2 19.77 6.20 16.09
N ASN A 3 18.85 6.06 17.03
CA ASN A 3 17.43 6.05 16.68
C ASN A 3 17.01 7.39 16.10
N TYR A 4 17.57 8.47 16.62
CA TYR A 4 17.28 9.79 16.11
C TYR A 4 17.73 9.95 14.67
N ASP A 5 18.94 9.44 14.37
CA ASP A 5 19.48 9.51 13.01
C ASP A 5 18.60 8.70 12.04
N LEU A 6 18.13 7.54 12.47
CA LEU A 6 17.26 6.72 11.63
C LEU A 6 15.94 7.43 11.34
N LEU A 7 15.36 8.08 12.34
CA LEU A 7 14.14 8.86 12.14
C LEU A 7 14.36 10.01 11.20
N GLU A 8 15.50 10.66 11.31
CA GLU A 8 15.84 11.77 10.45
C GLU A 8 15.99 11.32 9.00
N ALA A 9 16.65 10.19 8.78
CA ALA A 9 16.81 9.63 7.45
C ALA A 9 15.45 9.25 6.84
N ASP A 10 14.58 8.64 7.62
CA ASP A 10 13.24 8.30 7.17
C ASP A 10 12.45 9.55 6.80
N PHE A 11 12.57 10.59 7.61
CA PHE A 11 11.87 11.84 7.35
C PHE A 11 12.35 12.47 6.04
N GLU A 12 13.64 12.46 5.81
CA GLU A 12 14.21 13.02 4.59
C GLU A 12 13.70 12.27 3.36
N GLU A 13 13.65 10.94 3.44
CA GLU A 13 13.12 10.14 2.34
C GLU A 13 11.66 10.48 2.10
N ASP A 14 10.88 10.65 3.16
CA ASP A 14 9.46 11.00 3.05
C ASP A 14 9.26 12.37 2.39
N VAL A 15 10.18 13.28 2.60
CA VAL A 15 10.09 14.62 2.03
C VAL A 15 10.56 14.65 0.59
N LEU A 16 11.66 13.95 0.27
CA LEU A 16 12.34 14.11 -0.99
C LEU A 16 11.89 13.17 -2.10
N GLU A 17 11.47 11.96 -1.75
CA GLU A 17 11.22 10.95 -2.76
C GLU A 17 9.89 10.24 -2.55
N LYS A 18 8.93 10.61 -3.39
CA LYS A 18 7.65 9.91 -3.45
C LYS A 18 7.37 9.51 -4.87
N PHE A 19 6.72 8.38 -5.02
CA PHE A 19 6.34 7.88 -6.33
C PHE A 19 4.90 7.36 -6.29
N THR A 20 4.29 7.33 -7.45
CA THR A 20 2.91 6.91 -7.59
C THR A 20 2.85 5.41 -7.77
N VAL A 21 2.00 4.76 -6.99
CA VAL A 21 1.75 3.33 -7.08
C VAL A 21 0.27 3.13 -7.41
N ILE A 22 0.00 2.37 -8.44
CA ILE A 22 -1.36 2.03 -8.85
C ILE A 22 -1.63 0.58 -8.48
N ILE A 23 -2.72 0.33 -7.79
CA ILE A 23 -3.11 -1.01 -7.39
C ILE A 23 -4.44 -1.35 -8.04
N LEU A 24 -4.42 -2.42 -8.81
CA LEU A 24 -5.59 -2.93 -9.51
C LEU A 24 -5.98 -4.25 -8.87
N TYR A 25 -7.26 -4.43 -8.60
CA TYR A 25 -7.72 -5.67 -7.99
C TYR A 25 -9.08 -6.06 -8.56
N ASP A 26 -9.34 -7.35 -8.51
CA ASP A 26 -10.61 -7.92 -8.97
C ASP A 26 -11.09 -8.89 -7.90
N ILE A 27 -11.94 -8.39 -7.00
CA ILE A 27 -12.45 -9.15 -5.89
C ILE A 27 -13.96 -9.09 -5.91
N SER A 28 -14.61 -10.23 -6.15
CA SER A 28 -16.05 -10.30 -6.17
C SER A 28 -16.66 -10.48 -4.76
N ASN A 29 -15.89 -11.00 -3.81
CA ASN A 29 -16.37 -11.20 -2.45
C ASN A 29 -16.39 -9.88 -1.70
N ASP A 30 -17.58 -9.47 -1.23
CA ASP A 30 -17.76 -8.15 -0.62
C ASP A 30 -16.92 -7.97 0.65
N LYS A 31 -16.84 -9.01 1.48
CA LYS A 31 -16.10 -8.92 2.74
C LYS A 31 -14.59 -8.79 2.49
N LYS A 32 -14.08 -9.58 1.57
CA LYS A 32 -12.65 -9.52 1.21
C LYS A 32 -12.31 -8.17 0.60
N ARG A 33 -13.17 -7.68 -0.28
CA ARG A 33 -12.97 -6.37 -0.91
C ARG A 33 -12.95 -5.26 0.14
N ALA A 34 -13.88 -5.31 1.09
CA ALA A 34 -13.94 -4.31 2.15
C ALA A 34 -12.67 -4.31 3.00
N ARG A 35 -12.12 -5.49 3.30
CA ARG A 35 -10.87 -5.58 4.07
C ARG A 35 -9.69 -5.01 3.29
N LEU A 36 -9.63 -5.28 2.00
CA LEU A 36 -8.56 -4.73 1.16
C LEU A 36 -8.66 -3.20 1.10
N ILE A 37 -9.86 -2.69 0.87
CA ILE A 37 -10.07 -1.25 0.79
C ILE A 37 -9.65 -0.57 2.10
N LYS A 38 -9.95 -1.19 3.23
CA LYS A 38 -9.53 -0.66 4.52
C LYS A 38 -8.01 -0.54 4.63
N ILE A 39 -7.30 -1.56 4.15
CA ILE A 39 -5.83 -1.51 4.11
C ILE A 39 -5.36 -0.39 3.20
N LEU A 40 -5.89 -0.34 1.99
CA LEU A 40 -5.44 0.61 0.97
C LEU A 40 -5.75 2.06 1.35
N ASN A 41 -6.83 2.30 2.09
CA ASN A 41 -7.16 3.65 2.53
C ASN A 41 -6.09 4.26 3.44
N SER A 42 -5.26 3.45 4.06
CA SER A 42 -4.14 3.92 4.87
C SER A 42 -2.97 4.40 4.02
N PHE A 43 -2.96 4.11 2.72
CA PHE A 43 -1.83 4.41 1.85
C PHE A 43 -2.18 5.34 0.70
N GLY A 44 -3.45 5.40 0.32
CA GLY A 44 -3.85 6.22 -0.81
C GLY A 44 -5.36 6.38 -0.89
N PHE A 45 -5.85 6.60 -2.08
CA PHE A 45 -7.28 6.81 -2.29
C PHE A 45 -7.76 6.06 -3.53
N ARG A 46 -9.04 5.74 -3.52
CA ARG A 46 -9.67 4.99 -4.61
C ARG A 46 -10.06 5.96 -5.72
N ILE A 47 -9.55 5.71 -6.92
CA ILE A 47 -9.86 6.53 -8.08
C ILE A 47 -10.95 5.91 -8.95
N GLN A 48 -11.08 4.58 -8.89
CA GLN A 48 -12.15 3.87 -9.54
C GLN A 48 -12.54 2.67 -8.67
N LYS A 49 -13.59 1.97 -9.04
CA LYS A 49 -14.14 0.89 -8.24
C LYS A 49 -13.10 -0.13 -7.81
N SER A 50 -12.17 -0.46 -8.69
CA SER A 50 -11.17 -1.49 -8.43
C SER A 50 -9.74 -0.97 -8.60
N VAL A 51 -9.54 0.35 -8.42
CA VAL A 51 -8.25 0.97 -8.64
C VAL A 51 -7.94 1.95 -7.53
N PHE A 52 -6.78 1.79 -6.90
CA PHE A 52 -6.26 2.72 -5.89
C PHE A 52 -5.00 3.40 -6.41
N GLU A 53 -4.86 4.66 -6.07
CA GLU A 53 -3.65 5.42 -6.34
C GLU A 53 -3.03 5.82 -5.01
N CYS A 54 -1.73 5.56 -4.87
CA CYS A 54 -0.99 5.86 -3.65
C CYS A 54 0.25 6.66 -4.02
N LEU A 55 0.51 7.73 -3.30
CA LEU A 55 1.76 8.48 -3.44
C LEU A 55 2.63 8.13 -2.25
N LEU A 56 3.69 7.35 -2.48
CA LEU A 56 4.42 6.70 -1.40
C LEU A 56 5.91 6.96 -1.48
N THR A 57 6.52 7.04 -0.30
CA THR A 57 7.97 6.91 -0.17
C THR A 57 8.35 5.45 -0.30
N ARG A 58 9.64 5.18 -0.45
CA ARG A 58 10.13 3.80 -0.50
C ARG A 58 9.76 3.03 0.76
N ASN A 59 9.89 3.65 1.92
CA ASN A 59 9.58 2.98 3.18
C ASN A 59 8.11 2.64 3.29
N LYS A 60 7.24 3.56 2.90
CA LYS A 60 5.80 3.29 2.93
C LYS A 60 5.40 2.24 1.90
N TYR A 61 6.05 2.26 0.75
CA TYR A 61 5.82 1.22 -0.26
C TYR A 61 6.15 -0.16 0.29
N LYS A 62 7.27 -0.29 0.98
CA LYS A 62 7.64 -1.57 1.61
C LYS A 62 6.60 -2.03 2.60
N LYS A 63 6.09 -1.11 3.41
CA LYS A 63 5.03 -1.44 4.37
C LYS A 63 3.76 -1.89 3.66
N LEU A 64 3.40 -1.21 2.59
CA LEU A 64 2.23 -1.59 1.80
C LEU A 64 2.39 -2.99 1.23
N ILE A 65 3.54 -3.29 0.63
CA ILE A 65 3.79 -4.59 0.02
C ILE A 65 3.70 -5.71 1.06
N VAL A 66 4.24 -5.50 2.25
CA VAL A 66 4.13 -6.49 3.32
C VAL A 66 2.67 -6.75 3.69
N LYS A 67 1.89 -5.69 3.82
CA LYS A 67 0.47 -5.83 4.16
C LYS A 67 -0.32 -6.50 3.04
N LEU A 68 -0.03 -6.17 1.79
CA LEU A 68 -0.70 -6.78 0.65
C LEU A 68 -0.34 -8.26 0.52
N ASP A 69 0.93 -8.60 0.73
CA ASP A 69 1.36 -9.99 0.68
C ASP A 69 0.64 -10.82 1.72
N LYS A 70 0.54 -10.29 2.94
CA LYS A 70 -0.18 -10.96 4.02
C LYS A 70 -1.65 -11.13 3.68
N PHE A 71 -2.26 -10.09 3.13
CA PHE A 71 -3.66 -10.14 2.73
C PHE A 71 -3.89 -11.19 1.66
N ILE A 72 -3.06 -11.21 0.63
CA ILE A 72 -3.18 -12.16 -0.47
C ILE A 72 -3.10 -13.59 0.06
N LYS A 73 -2.17 -13.87 0.96
CA LYS A 73 -2.02 -15.20 1.52
C LYS A 73 -3.20 -15.60 2.41
N GLN A 74 -3.66 -14.68 3.24
CA GLN A 74 -4.78 -14.96 4.15
C GLN A 74 -6.09 -15.17 3.40
N GLU A 75 -6.33 -14.36 2.37
CA GLU A 75 -7.60 -14.41 1.64
C GLU A 75 -7.53 -15.29 0.41
N LYS A 76 -6.39 -15.89 0.14
CA LYS A 76 -6.16 -16.78 -1.01
C LYS A 76 -6.49 -16.09 -2.33
N MET A 77 -6.07 -14.85 -2.45
CA MET A 77 -6.31 -14.06 -3.65
C MET A 77 -5.34 -14.40 -4.76
N LYS A 78 -5.80 -14.27 -5.99
CA LYS A 78 -5.00 -14.60 -7.17
C LYS A 78 -4.84 -13.45 -8.16
N LYS A 79 -5.60 -12.37 -7.98
CA LYS A 79 -5.61 -11.27 -8.96
C LYS A 79 -5.44 -9.92 -8.30
N MET A 80 -4.21 -9.47 -8.28
CA MET A 80 -3.88 -8.12 -7.84
C MET A 80 -2.62 -7.69 -8.59
N ILE A 81 -2.66 -6.49 -9.13
CA ILE A 81 -1.53 -5.94 -9.88
C ILE A 81 -1.10 -4.65 -9.20
N VAL A 82 0.20 -4.56 -8.94
CA VAL A 82 0.81 -3.37 -8.35
C VAL A 82 1.76 -2.79 -9.37
N LEU A 83 1.51 -1.58 -9.78
CA LEU A 83 2.29 -0.92 -10.83
C LEU A 83 3.12 0.23 -10.28
#